data_c96c1520f0df24a870175faf4aba0d1c
#
_entry.id   c96c1520f0df24a870175faf4aba0d1c
#
_cell.length_a   1.000
_cell.length_b   1.000
_cell.length_c   1.000
_cell.angle_alpha   90.00
_cell.angle_beta   90.00
_cell.angle_gamma   90.00
#
_symmetry.space_group_name_H-M   'P 1'
#
loop_
_entity.id
_entity.type
_entity.pdbx_description
1 polymer ?
#
loop_
_entity_poly.entity_id
_entity_poly.type
_entity_poly.pdbx_seq_one_letter_code
_entity_poly.pdbx_strand_id
1 'polypeptide(L)'
;TFIYIEEASFLVNDSRFVPMISEWLKAIRSRNGFLWMSIQSPESVTNAEMSATILDNIYSFLLLHNKKIESHREHYRDNFGFEDHQINMIAQLQPKRDYLLVQDGHTRVMTTEFTSAALAYLRSEKAVLNVFDKYEAANEPGWEKNYLTEVQSM
;
A
#
# COMPACT_ATOMS: atom_id res chain seq x y z
N THR A 1 -9.13 17.16 -0.63
CA THR A 1 -9.76 15.85 -0.89
C THR A 1 -8.70 14.77 -0.87
N PHE A 2 -8.95 13.66 -0.18
CA PHE A 2 -8.11 12.46 -0.17
C PHE A 2 -8.86 11.33 -0.88
N ILE A 3 -8.22 10.70 -1.86
CA ILE A 3 -8.76 9.56 -2.59
C ILE A 3 -7.80 8.38 -2.35
N TYR A 4 -8.32 7.30 -1.82
CA TYR A 4 -7.61 6.04 -1.65
C TYR A 4 -8.23 4.97 -2.56
N ILE A 5 -7.41 4.32 -3.38
CA ILE A 5 -7.82 3.24 -4.27
C ILE A 5 -7.00 2.00 -3.92
N GLU A 6 -7.67 1.03 -3.31
CA GLU A 6 -7.09 -0.28 -3.07
C GLU A 6 -7.21 -1.16 -4.31
N GLU A 7 -6.20 -1.98 -4.57
CA GLU A 7 -6.13 -2.85 -5.76
C GLU A 7 -6.35 -2.09 -7.09
N ALA A 8 -5.71 -0.93 -7.23
CA ALA A 8 -5.88 -0.04 -8.38
C ALA A 8 -5.60 -0.71 -9.74
N SER A 9 -4.92 -1.85 -9.75
CA SER A 9 -4.64 -2.64 -10.96
C SER A 9 -5.89 -2.93 -11.79
N PHE A 10 -7.02 -3.18 -11.13
CA PHE A 10 -8.29 -3.40 -11.81
C PHE A 10 -8.77 -2.14 -12.52
N LEU A 11 -8.71 -1.00 -11.86
CA LEU A 11 -9.23 0.27 -12.40
C LEU A 11 -8.36 0.85 -13.50
N VAL A 12 -7.03 0.75 -13.39
CA VAL A 12 -6.10 1.31 -14.39
C VAL A 12 -6.08 0.51 -15.70
N ASN A 13 -6.66 -0.70 -15.70
CA ASN A 13 -6.80 -1.55 -16.86
C ASN A 13 -8.24 -1.62 -17.42
N ASP A 14 -9.20 -0.94 -16.79
CA ASP A 14 -10.59 -0.89 -17.26
C ASP A 14 -10.84 0.38 -18.04
N SER A 15 -11.14 0.25 -19.34
CA SER A 15 -11.34 1.37 -20.28
C SER A 15 -12.42 2.37 -19.84
N ARG A 16 -13.33 1.97 -18.96
CA ARG A 16 -14.38 2.86 -18.42
C ARG A 16 -13.83 3.83 -17.37
N PHE A 17 -12.81 3.42 -16.61
CA PHE A 17 -12.21 4.21 -15.53
C PHE A 17 -10.96 4.96 -15.95
N VAL A 18 -10.24 4.50 -16.96
CA VAL A 18 -9.00 5.11 -17.49
C VAL A 18 -9.14 6.63 -17.72
N PRO A 19 -10.18 7.15 -18.42
CA PRO A 19 -10.30 8.58 -18.64
C PRO A 19 -10.45 9.38 -17.34
N MET A 20 -11.24 8.88 -16.40
CA MET A 20 -11.50 9.53 -15.11
C MET A 20 -10.23 9.58 -14.25
N ILE A 21 -9.50 8.46 -14.13
CA ILE A 21 -8.26 8.40 -13.34
C ILE A 21 -7.19 9.29 -13.97
N SER A 22 -7.09 9.30 -15.30
CA SER A 22 -6.17 10.18 -16.02
C SER A 22 -6.45 11.65 -15.75
N GLU A 23 -7.73 12.07 -15.75
CA GLU A 23 -8.12 13.42 -15.37
C GLU A 23 -7.78 13.74 -13.91
N TRP A 24 -8.05 12.82 -12.99
CA TRP A 24 -7.71 12.99 -11.57
C TRP A 24 -6.21 13.16 -11.37
N LEU A 25 -5.39 12.30 -11.95
CA LEU A 25 -3.93 12.39 -11.83
C LEU A 25 -3.40 13.76 -12.29
N LYS A 26 -3.94 14.31 -13.37
CA LYS A 26 -3.54 15.61 -13.93
C LYS A 26 -4.06 16.80 -13.11
N ALA A 27 -5.26 16.69 -12.54
CA ALA A 27 -5.96 17.83 -11.92
C ALA A 27 -5.94 17.83 -10.39
N ILE A 28 -5.66 16.70 -9.72
CA ILE A 28 -5.83 16.56 -8.28
C ILE A 28 -4.95 17.53 -7.47
N ARG A 29 -3.73 17.76 -7.95
CA ARG A 29 -2.78 18.67 -7.32
C ARG A 29 -3.29 20.11 -7.28
N SER A 30 -3.87 20.61 -8.37
CA SER A 30 -4.41 21.97 -8.44
C SER A 30 -5.65 22.16 -7.59
N ARG A 31 -6.31 21.07 -7.20
CA ARG A 31 -7.52 21.06 -6.37
C ARG A 31 -7.27 20.70 -4.89
N ASN A 32 -6.02 20.83 -4.43
CA ASN A 32 -5.63 20.42 -3.07
C ASN A 32 -6.09 19.00 -2.74
N GLY A 33 -5.96 18.10 -3.71
CA GLY A 33 -6.29 16.70 -3.57
C GLY A 33 -5.04 15.83 -3.46
N PHE A 34 -5.21 14.65 -2.90
CA PHE A 34 -4.20 13.62 -2.78
C PHE A 34 -4.78 12.29 -3.25
N LEU A 35 -4.07 11.61 -4.13
CA LEU A 35 -4.43 10.29 -4.61
C LEU A 35 -3.41 9.27 -4.14
N TRP A 36 -3.88 8.24 -3.45
CA TRP A 36 -3.11 7.08 -3.05
C TRP A 36 -3.66 5.85 -3.76
N MET A 37 -2.79 5.12 -4.45
CA MET A 37 -3.15 3.86 -5.12
C MET A 37 -2.28 2.74 -4.58
N SER A 38 -2.87 1.62 -4.18
CA SER A 38 -2.14 0.40 -3.90
C SER A 38 -2.24 -0.58 -5.06
N ILE A 39 -1.13 -1.24 -5.37
CA ILE A 39 -1.01 -2.25 -6.42
C ILE A 39 -0.24 -3.44 -5.89
N GLN A 40 -0.57 -4.63 -6.38
CA GLN A 40 0.11 -5.88 -5.97
C GLN A 40 1.34 -6.17 -6.83
N SER A 41 1.30 -5.79 -8.10
CA SER A 41 2.37 -6.04 -9.07
C SER A 41 2.68 -4.79 -9.88
N PRO A 42 3.96 -4.40 -10.00
CA PRO A 42 4.38 -3.27 -10.84
C PRO A 42 3.93 -3.40 -12.29
N GLU A 43 3.92 -4.63 -12.83
CA GLU A 43 3.54 -4.92 -14.21
C GLU A 43 2.10 -4.51 -14.50
N SER A 44 1.22 -4.57 -13.52
CA SER A 44 -0.18 -4.17 -13.69
C SER A 44 -0.34 -2.69 -13.99
N VAL A 45 0.64 -1.85 -13.63
CA VAL A 45 0.66 -0.43 -13.98
C VAL A 45 1.39 -0.20 -15.29
N THR A 46 2.56 -0.81 -15.50
CA THR A 46 3.40 -0.55 -16.65
C THR A 46 2.84 -1.14 -17.94
N ASN A 47 2.02 -2.18 -17.86
CA ASN A 47 1.31 -2.75 -18.99
C ASN A 47 -0.06 -2.09 -19.25
N ALA A 48 -0.48 -1.17 -18.38
CA ALA A 48 -1.73 -0.47 -18.53
C ALA A 48 -1.67 0.55 -19.69
N GLU A 49 -2.80 0.78 -20.37
CA GLU A 49 -2.92 1.79 -21.43
C GLU A 49 -2.50 3.18 -20.94
N MET A 50 -2.73 3.46 -19.67
CA MET A 50 -2.40 4.76 -19.06
C MET A 50 -1.07 4.78 -18.31
N SER A 51 -0.17 3.80 -18.51
CA SER A 51 1.08 3.68 -17.77
C SER A 51 1.92 4.96 -17.76
N ALA A 52 2.11 5.58 -18.90
CA ALA A 52 2.84 6.84 -19.01
C ALA A 52 2.19 7.96 -18.16
N THR A 53 0.85 8.10 -18.22
CA THR A 53 0.14 9.11 -17.42
C THR A 53 0.29 8.84 -15.91
N ILE A 54 0.27 7.57 -15.48
CA ILE A 54 0.48 7.21 -14.08
C ILE A 54 1.90 7.56 -13.66
N LEU A 55 2.90 7.09 -14.39
CA LEU A 55 4.31 7.26 -14.04
C LEU A 55 4.73 8.73 -14.06
N ASP A 56 4.24 9.51 -15.02
CA ASP A 56 4.54 10.94 -15.14
C ASP A 56 3.93 11.80 -14.01
N ASN A 57 2.89 11.32 -13.33
CA ASN A 57 2.17 12.07 -12.30
C ASN A 57 2.34 11.52 -10.88
N ILE A 58 3.04 10.40 -10.70
CA ILE A 58 3.36 9.85 -9.39
C ILE A 58 4.78 10.22 -9.00
N TYR A 59 4.90 10.97 -7.90
CA TYR A 59 6.19 11.45 -7.38
C TYR A 59 6.67 10.69 -6.14
N SER A 60 5.82 9.82 -5.59
CA SER A 60 6.14 9.09 -4.36
C SER A 60 5.76 7.63 -4.49
N PHE A 61 6.69 6.75 -4.17
CA PHE A 61 6.50 5.32 -4.15
C PHE A 61 6.76 4.80 -2.75
N LEU A 62 5.81 4.07 -2.19
CA LEU A 62 5.98 3.32 -0.96
C LEU A 62 6.07 1.83 -1.30
N LEU A 63 7.27 1.29 -1.18
CA LEU A 63 7.59 -0.07 -1.62
C LEU A 63 7.72 -1.00 -0.43
N LEU A 64 7.18 -2.20 -0.58
CA LEU A 64 7.24 -3.26 0.40
C LEU A 64 8.29 -4.30 0.00
N HIS A 65 8.71 -5.12 0.96
CA HIS A 65 9.58 -6.25 0.68
C HIS A 65 9.02 -7.14 -0.45
N ASN A 66 9.86 -7.42 -1.44
CA ASN A 66 9.53 -8.30 -2.55
C ASN A 66 10.61 -9.37 -2.71
N LYS A 67 10.26 -10.63 -2.38
CA LYS A 67 11.17 -11.78 -2.51
C LYS A 67 11.62 -12.05 -3.95
N LYS A 68 10.84 -11.59 -4.92
CA LYS A 68 11.10 -11.82 -6.35
C LYS A 68 11.70 -10.59 -7.04
N ILE A 69 12.19 -9.63 -6.27
CA ILE A 69 12.69 -8.35 -6.81
C ILE A 69 13.79 -8.56 -7.86
N GLU A 70 14.65 -9.56 -7.67
CA GLU A 70 15.75 -9.84 -8.61
C GLU A 70 15.25 -10.26 -10.00
N SER A 71 14.15 -11.00 -10.08
CA SER A 71 13.55 -11.39 -11.36
C SER A 71 12.81 -10.24 -12.06
N HIS A 72 12.57 -9.14 -11.35
CA HIS A 72 11.90 -7.95 -11.86
C HIS A 72 12.81 -6.72 -11.91
N ARG A 73 14.13 -6.89 -11.68
CA ARG A 73 15.10 -5.80 -11.55
C ARG A 73 15.08 -4.84 -12.75
N GLU A 74 15.13 -5.38 -13.96
CA GLU A 74 15.09 -4.58 -15.20
C GLU A 74 13.78 -3.79 -15.28
N HIS A 75 12.67 -4.41 -14.90
CA HIS A 75 11.37 -3.75 -14.91
C HIS A 75 11.32 -2.54 -13.95
N TYR A 76 11.85 -2.69 -12.73
CA TYR A 76 11.94 -1.57 -11.77
C TYR A 76 12.86 -0.45 -12.27
N ARG A 77 13.97 -0.80 -12.91
CA ARG A 77 14.91 0.18 -13.49
C ARG A 77 14.30 0.91 -14.67
N ASP A 78 13.81 0.17 -15.65
CA ASP A 78 13.47 0.71 -16.98
C ASP A 78 12.12 1.43 -16.98
N ASN A 79 11.17 0.98 -16.17
CA ASN A 79 9.82 1.56 -16.14
C ASN A 79 9.62 2.55 -14.99
N PHE A 80 10.21 2.32 -13.81
CA PHE A 80 10.05 3.21 -12.66
C PHE A 80 11.27 4.12 -12.42
N GLY A 81 12.36 3.90 -13.14
CA GLY A 81 13.58 4.70 -13.00
C GLY A 81 14.31 4.47 -11.69
N PHE A 82 14.12 3.33 -11.02
CA PHE A 82 14.82 3.04 -9.77
C PHE A 82 16.27 2.66 -10.02
N GLU A 83 17.15 3.16 -9.18
CA GLU A 83 18.56 2.81 -9.20
C GLU A 83 18.81 1.44 -8.54
N ASP A 84 19.91 0.78 -8.92
CA ASP A 84 20.25 -0.56 -8.39
C ASP A 84 20.33 -0.60 -6.87
N HIS A 85 20.81 0.48 -6.24
CA HIS A 85 20.88 0.54 -4.78
C HIS A 85 19.47 0.53 -4.14
N GLN A 86 18.48 1.22 -4.74
CA GLN A 86 17.09 1.23 -4.26
C GLN A 86 16.45 -0.15 -4.39
N ILE A 87 16.70 -0.83 -5.53
CA ILE A 87 16.23 -2.19 -5.77
C ILE A 87 16.82 -3.17 -4.74
N ASN A 88 18.13 -3.03 -4.44
CA ASN A 88 18.77 -3.84 -3.40
C ASN A 88 18.17 -3.58 -2.00
N MET A 89 17.82 -2.33 -1.70
CA MET A 89 17.15 -1.99 -0.43
C MET A 89 15.79 -2.69 -0.31
N ILE A 90 15.00 -2.77 -1.38
CA ILE A 90 13.69 -3.48 -1.37
C ILE A 90 13.86 -4.96 -0.99
N ALA A 91 14.91 -5.61 -1.53
CA ALA A 91 15.20 -7.01 -1.19
C ALA A 91 15.53 -7.23 0.29
N GLN A 92 16.11 -6.22 0.95
CA GLN A 92 16.57 -6.28 2.33
C GLN A 92 15.53 -5.83 3.36
N LEU A 93 14.40 -5.26 2.95
CA LEU A 93 13.33 -4.83 3.86
C LEU A 93 12.82 -6.00 4.70
N GLN A 94 12.56 -5.75 5.95
CA GLN A 94 11.87 -6.72 6.81
C GLN A 94 10.38 -6.75 6.47
N PRO A 95 9.84 -7.90 6.02
CA PRO A 95 8.42 -8.01 5.67
C PRO A 95 7.50 -7.57 6.81
N LYS A 96 6.42 -6.87 6.46
CA LYS A 96 5.39 -6.36 7.39
C LYS A 96 5.87 -5.30 8.39
N ARG A 97 7.11 -4.87 8.31
CA ARG A 97 7.70 -3.91 9.22
C ARG A 97 8.34 -2.73 8.50
N ASP A 98 9.15 -3.02 7.47
CA ASP A 98 9.91 -2.00 6.77
C ASP A 98 9.29 -1.64 5.44
N TYR A 99 9.37 -0.37 5.09
CA TYR A 99 8.90 0.22 3.85
C TYR A 99 9.98 1.11 3.27
N LEU A 100 10.17 1.06 1.96
CA LEU A 100 11.04 2.01 1.25
C LEU A 100 10.19 3.12 0.65
N LEU A 101 10.36 4.33 1.12
CA LEU A 101 9.82 5.53 0.50
C LEU A 101 10.83 6.08 -0.49
N VAL A 102 10.42 6.21 -1.76
CA VAL A 102 11.18 6.92 -2.81
C VAL A 102 10.34 8.12 -3.24
N GLN A 103 10.91 9.32 -3.11
CA GLN A 103 10.22 10.56 -3.42
C GLN A 103 11.22 11.61 -3.92
N ASP A 104 10.98 12.16 -5.11
CA ASP A 104 11.82 13.21 -5.72
C ASP A 104 13.33 12.88 -5.69
N GLY A 105 13.71 11.65 -6.02
CA GLY A 105 15.10 11.17 -5.96
C GLY A 105 15.63 10.87 -4.55
N HIS A 106 14.88 11.19 -3.50
CA HIS A 106 15.24 10.83 -2.13
C HIS A 106 14.70 9.44 -1.76
N THR A 107 15.52 8.70 -1.03
CA THR A 107 15.20 7.33 -0.59
C THR A 107 15.30 7.23 0.92
N ARG A 108 14.28 6.66 1.55
CA ARG A 108 14.24 6.46 3.01
C ARG A 108 13.59 5.14 3.36
N VAL A 109 14.24 4.36 4.21
CA VAL A 109 13.59 3.23 4.89
C VAL A 109 12.79 3.76 6.07
N MET A 110 11.53 3.37 6.15
CA MET A 110 10.64 3.62 7.27
C MET A 110 10.34 2.30 7.95
N THR A 111 10.46 2.27 9.26
CA THR A 111 10.11 1.11 10.07
C THR A 111 8.85 1.42 10.87
N THR A 112 7.86 0.54 10.79
CA THR A 112 6.63 0.65 11.58
C THR A 112 6.71 -0.24 12.81
N GLU A 113 6.40 0.35 13.96
CA GLU A 113 6.27 -0.39 15.21
C GLU A 113 4.88 -0.11 15.80
N PHE A 114 4.09 -1.16 15.87
CA PHE A 114 2.76 -1.08 16.47
C PHE A 114 2.78 -1.75 17.85
N THR A 115 2.03 -1.17 18.78
CA THR A 115 1.77 -1.85 20.05
C THR A 115 0.96 -3.13 19.81
N SER A 116 1.04 -4.07 20.75
CA SER A 116 0.23 -5.31 20.67
C SER A 116 -1.28 -5.01 20.60
N ALA A 117 -1.72 -3.95 21.26
CA ALA A 117 -3.09 -3.49 21.19
C ALA A 117 -3.46 -3.00 19.76
N ALA A 118 -2.62 -2.16 19.14
CA ALA A 118 -2.85 -1.70 17.77
C ALA A 118 -2.86 -2.87 16.79
N LEU A 119 -1.92 -3.82 16.93
CA LEU A 119 -1.88 -5.02 16.09
C LEU A 119 -3.16 -5.87 16.23
N ALA A 120 -3.72 -5.99 17.43
CA ALA A 120 -4.97 -6.74 17.64
C ALA A 120 -6.14 -6.17 16.81
N TYR A 121 -6.21 -4.83 16.67
CA TYR A 121 -7.25 -4.18 15.85
C TYR A 121 -6.93 -4.14 14.35
N LEU A 122 -5.67 -4.33 13.96
CA LEU A 122 -5.26 -4.35 12.55
C LEU A 122 -5.28 -5.76 11.93
N ARG A 123 -5.48 -6.79 12.74
CA ARG A 123 -5.57 -8.17 12.27
C ARG A 123 -6.89 -8.41 11.56
N SER A 124 -6.82 -9.06 10.39
CA SER A 124 -7.97 -9.35 9.51
C SER A 124 -8.30 -10.85 9.41
N GLU A 125 -7.64 -11.69 10.21
CA GLU A 125 -7.92 -13.13 10.24
C GLU A 125 -9.33 -13.37 10.76
N LYS A 126 -10.04 -14.27 10.07
CA LYS A 126 -11.47 -14.57 10.39
C LYS A 126 -11.69 -14.92 11.87
N ALA A 127 -10.74 -15.63 12.49
CA ALA A 127 -10.82 -15.97 13.90
C ALA A 127 -10.82 -14.72 14.79
N VAL A 128 -9.96 -13.73 14.50
CA VAL A 128 -9.87 -12.47 15.24
C VAL A 128 -11.12 -11.61 15.03
N LEU A 129 -11.60 -11.53 13.80
CA LEU A 129 -12.82 -10.79 13.48
C LEU A 129 -14.04 -11.38 14.21
N ASN A 130 -14.17 -12.70 14.28
CA ASN A 130 -15.26 -13.34 15.04
C ASN A 130 -15.20 -13.00 16.54
N VAL A 131 -13.99 -12.89 17.11
CA VAL A 131 -13.81 -12.47 18.51
C VAL A 131 -14.21 -11.01 18.67
N PHE A 132 -13.81 -10.13 17.74
CA PHE A 132 -14.21 -8.72 17.74
C PHE A 132 -15.73 -8.57 17.69
N ASP A 133 -16.39 -9.21 16.73
CA ASP A 133 -17.84 -9.14 16.54
C ASP A 133 -18.60 -9.64 17.80
N LYS A 134 -18.09 -10.69 18.46
CA LYS A 134 -18.65 -11.23 19.71
C LYS A 134 -18.67 -10.19 20.82
N TYR A 135 -17.54 -9.47 21.02
CA TYR A 135 -17.42 -8.47 22.07
C TYR A 135 -18.14 -7.17 21.72
N GLU A 136 -18.09 -6.73 20.46
CA GLU A 136 -18.82 -5.57 19.98
C GLU A 136 -20.34 -5.75 20.12
N ALA A 137 -20.87 -6.92 19.74
CA ALA A 137 -22.30 -7.24 19.85
C ALA A 137 -22.79 -7.30 21.30
N ALA A 138 -21.94 -7.78 22.23
CA ALA A 138 -22.27 -7.79 23.65
C ALA A 138 -22.33 -6.38 24.26
N ASN A 139 -21.56 -5.44 23.72
CA ASN A 139 -21.49 -4.02 24.09
C ASN A 139 -21.42 -3.78 25.62
N GLU A 140 -20.72 -4.67 26.34
CA GLU A 140 -20.52 -4.54 27.79
C GLU A 140 -19.49 -3.46 28.11
N PRO A 141 -19.64 -2.66 29.16
CA PRO A 141 -18.64 -1.65 29.51
C PRO A 141 -17.23 -2.26 29.68
N GLY A 142 -16.25 -1.74 28.94
CA GLY A 142 -14.86 -2.22 28.98
C GLY A 142 -14.60 -3.50 28.21
N TRP A 143 -15.46 -3.86 27.26
CA TRP A 143 -15.31 -5.04 26.42
C TRP A 143 -13.99 -5.04 25.62
N GLU A 144 -13.47 -3.87 25.29
CA GLU A 144 -12.20 -3.73 24.53
C GLU A 144 -11.03 -4.39 25.27
N LYS A 145 -11.01 -4.29 26.59
CA LYS A 145 -9.96 -4.93 27.42
C LYS A 145 -10.04 -6.46 27.34
N ASN A 146 -11.25 -7.01 27.39
CA ASN A 146 -11.48 -8.43 27.28
C ASN A 146 -11.12 -8.95 25.88
N TYR A 147 -11.54 -8.21 24.85
CA TYR A 147 -11.15 -8.47 23.46
C TYR A 147 -9.62 -8.53 23.29
N LEU A 148 -8.91 -7.49 23.76
CA LEU A 148 -7.45 -7.44 23.67
C LEU A 148 -6.79 -8.62 24.38
N THR A 149 -7.29 -9.02 25.55
CA THR A 149 -6.76 -10.16 26.31
C THR A 149 -6.96 -11.47 25.54
N GLU A 150 -8.13 -11.69 24.97
CA GLU A 150 -8.44 -12.91 24.20
C GLU A 150 -7.60 -12.98 22.92
N VAL A 151 -7.51 -11.88 22.15
CA VAL A 151 -6.77 -11.85 20.88
C VAL A 151 -5.26 -11.95 21.07
N GLN A 152 -4.70 -11.43 22.16
CA GLN A 152 -3.28 -11.54 22.47
C GLN A 152 -2.87 -12.95 22.87
N SER A 153 -3.83 -13.78 23.28
CA SER A 153 -3.60 -15.19 23.64
C SER A 153 -3.72 -16.15 22.44
N MET A 154 -4.19 -15.68 21.28
CA MET A 154 -4.34 -16.43 20.03
C MET A 154 -3.05 -16.39 19.19
#